data_13925e57b472e8d93c3b6de738a18d5e
#
_entry.id   13925e57b472e8d93c3b6de738a18d5e
#
_cell.length_a   1.000
_cell.length_b   1.000
_cell.length_c   1.000
_cell.angle_alpha   90.00
_cell.angle_beta   90.00
_cell.angle_gamma   90.00
#
_symmetry.space_group_name_H-M   'P 1'
#
loop_
_entity.id
_entity.type
_entity.pdbx_description
1 polymer ?
#
loop_
_entity_poly.entity_id
_entity_poly.type
_entity_poly.pdbx_seq_one_letter_code
_entity_poly.pdbx_strand_id
1 'polypeptide(L)'
;MKTFLTILGLACTLTVSAQTKQAFEKSALEEITADKFLAGGNAVDYDRLPRKVLTPTPKGYEPYYLSHYGRHGSRWLLNDRDYSSPITTLRDAKKAGVLSATGEKVLAKLEEIQKTSRGRLGDLSDVGEKQHHGIAKRMIANFPEIFKAPNLLLDARSTTSVRAILSMIAECEELMQANATATIHNEANDNIMSYMNASKGGLQRASEGKARPIQNEYEAKMRDPRRLMKVLFTDQDWVYMNLMPRQLRGSLYDIATNQQSHDNDTELLEIFTAEELYKLWINNNLYWYLNYANAPQTDHTMPWAQANLLKNIIETADTITKKQATLRFGHDTVVLPIVSLMELGGWGCSIDNLDELDTYFRSYMVIPTACNIQLIFYRPKKGNGDILVKALLNENEVTMPVETDMFPYYKWNDVKEFYEAKLKKQPRPLPGMSAPTQERQIPAAFLQMMQQQQQQSY
;
A
#
# COMPACT_ATOMS: atom_id res chain seq x y z
N MET A 1 56.53 37.85 21.36
CA MET A 1 55.46 37.80 20.34
C MET A 1 54.99 36.36 20.25
N LYS A 2 53.81 36.06 20.82
CA LYS A 2 53.19 34.74 20.74
C LYS A 2 52.00 34.86 19.77
N THR A 3 52.14 34.19 18.63
CA THR A 3 51.13 34.15 17.58
C THR A 3 50.09 33.10 17.95
N PHE A 4 48.87 33.53 18.24
CA PHE A 4 47.73 32.63 18.42
C PHE A 4 47.18 32.25 17.04
N LEU A 5 47.22 30.99 16.73
CA LEU A 5 46.54 30.40 15.55
C LEU A 5 45.11 30.04 15.96
N THR A 6 44.13 30.79 15.49
CA THR A 6 42.72 30.51 15.69
C THR A 6 42.28 29.54 14.58
N ILE A 7 42.02 28.29 14.93
CA ILE A 7 41.40 27.30 14.03
C ILE A 7 39.89 27.57 14.05
N LEU A 8 39.38 28.15 12.96
CA LEU A 8 37.93 28.29 12.73
C LEU A 8 37.39 26.92 12.24
N GLY A 9 36.79 26.19 13.13
CA GLY A 9 36.08 24.97 12.78
C GLY A 9 34.82 25.33 12.03
N LEU A 10 34.76 25.06 10.73
CA LEU A 10 33.55 25.15 9.91
C LEU A 10 32.64 23.98 10.29
N ALA A 11 31.67 24.23 11.16
CA ALA A 11 30.58 23.29 11.42
C ALA A 11 29.65 23.33 10.21
N CYS A 12 29.78 22.39 9.27
CA CYS A 12 28.76 22.12 8.26
C CYS A 12 27.53 21.59 8.98
N THR A 13 26.59 22.48 9.28
CA THR A 13 25.22 22.09 9.60
C THR A 13 24.58 21.58 8.33
N LEU A 14 24.52 20.26 8.18
CA LEU A 14 23.65 19.61 7.19
C LEU A 14 22.20 19.97 7.56
N THR A 15 21.69 21.04 7.00
CA THR A 15 20.26 21.29 6.96
C THR A 15 19.65 20.28 6.01
N VAL A 16 19.17 19.16 6.55
CA VAL A 16 18.28 18.26 5.82
C VAL A 16 17.00 19.06 5.57
N SER A 17 16.88 19.62 4.39
CA SER A 17 15.62 20.22 3.93
C SER A 17 14.62 19.08 3.83
N ALA A 18 13.71 18.98 4.81
CA ALA A 18 12.54 18.13 4.68
C ALA A 18 11.84 18.58 3.38
N GLN A 19 11.73 17.68 2.40
CA GLN A 19 11.02 17.98 1.16
C GLN A 19 9.57 18.24 1.53
N THR A 20 9.15 19.50 1.43
CA THR A 20 7.76 19.90 1.63
C THR A 20 6.94 19.35 0.48
N LYS A 21 5.99 18.48 0.79
CA LYS A 21 5.05 18.01 -0.22
C LYS A 21 4.21 19.19 -0.69
N GLN A 22 4.12 19.38 -1.99
CA GLN A 22 3.24 20.39 -2.56
C GLN A 22 1.77 19.98 -2.38
N ALA A 23 0.92 20.97 -2.11
CA ALA A 23 -0.53 20.80 -2.11
C ALA A 23 -1.00 20.31 -3.49
N PHE A 24 -2.03 19.48 -3.52
CA PHE A 24 -2.67 19.09 -4.78
C PHE A 24 -3.43 20.27 -5.37
N GLU A 25 -3.44 20.38 -6.68
CA GLU A 25 -4.12 21.48 -7.40
C GLU A 25 -5.64 21.44 -7.24
N LYS A 26 -6.23 20.23 -7.32
CA LYS A 26 -7.67 20.01 -7.12
C LYS A 26 -7.92 19.51 -5.70
N SER A 27 -9.05 19.88 -5.12
CA SER A 27 -9.50 19.26 -3.87
C SER A 27 -9.85 17.78 -4.08
N ALA A 28 -9.76 16.97 -3.03
CA ALA A 28 -10.15 15.57 -3.11
C ALA A 28 -11.66 15.40 -3.39
N LEU A 29 -12.49 16.35 -2.94
CA LEU A 29 -13.93 16.35 -3.26
C LEU A 29 -14.16 16.56 -4.77
N GLU A 30 -13.42 17.45 -5.43
CA GLU A 30 -13.52 17.64 -6.89
C GLU A 30 -13.11 16.38 -7.65
N GLU A 31 -12.02 15.73 -7.23
CA GLU A 31 -11.56 14.49 -7.85
C GLU A 31 -12.58 13.35 -7.67
N ILE A 32 -13.12 13.15 -6.45
CA ILE A 32 -14.13 12.13 -6.16
C ILE A 32 -15.47 12.45 -6.86
N THR A 33 -15.78 13.73 -7.06
CA THR A 33 -16.97 14.12 -7.82
C THR A 33 -16.82 13.75 -9.31
N ALA A 34 -15.62 13.89 -9.85
CA ALA A 34 -15.32 13.52 -11.24
C ALA A 34 -15.22 12.01 -11.44
N ASP A 35 -14.67 11.28 -10.47
CA ASP A 35 -14.60 9.81 -10.45
C ASP A 35 -14.90 9.27 -9.03
N LYS A 36 -16.11 8.80 -8.82
CA LYS A 36 -16.59 8.28 -7.53
C LYS A 36 -15.76 7.08 -7.02
N PHE A 37 -15.12 6.32 -7.89
CA PHE A 37 -14.28 5.20 -7.49
C PHE A 37 -13.02 5.62 -6.72
N LEU A 38 -12.55 6.86 -6.87
CA LEU A 38 -11.44 7.39 -6.07
C LEU A 38 -11.75 7.40 -4.56
N ALA A 39 -13.03 7.44 -4.21
CA ALA A 39 -13.45 7.25 -2.82
C ALA A 39 -13.03 5.89 -2.24
N GLY A 40 -12.71 4.90 -3.05
CA GLY A 40 -12.23 3.58 -2.60
C GLY A 40 -10.87 3.61 -1.87
N GLY A 41 -10.15 4.74 -1.89
CA GLY A 41 -8.87 4.86 -1.19
C GLY A 41 -7.86 3.81 -1.67
N ASN A 42 -7.42 2.92 -0.77
CA ASN A 42 -6.52 1.84 -1.15
C ASN A 42 -7.17 0.73 -2.02
N ALA A 43 -8.48 0.74 -2.22
CA ALA A 43 -9.18 -0.17 -3.13
C ALA A 43 -9.27 0.37 -4.57
N VAL A 44 -8.78 1.58 -4.82
CA VAL A 44 -8.76 2.19 -6.17
C VAL A 44 -7.99 1.30 -7.13
N ASP A 45 -8.60 1.06 -8.31
CA ASP A 45 -7.96 0.31 -9.40
C ASP A 45 -6.70 1.05 -9.89
N TYR A 46 -5.62 0.31 -9.98
CA TYR A 46 -4.30 0.81 -10.40
C TYR A 46 -4.33 1.55 -11.74
N ASP A 47 -5.14 1.07 -12.67
CA ASP A 47 -5.18 1.61 -14.04
C ASP A 47 -5.98 2.92 -14.13
N ARG A 48 -6.63 3.37 -13.04
CA ARG A 48 -7.24 4.72 -12.95
C ARG A 48 -6.21 5.82 -12.74
N LEU A 49 -5.02 5.48 -12.25
CA LEU A 49 -3.99 6.48 -12.01
C LEU A 49 -3.30 6.90 -13.32
N PRO A 50 -3.06 8.20 -13.51
CA PRO A 50 -2.34 8.68 -14.69
C PRO A 50 -0.87 8.24 -14.63
N ARG A 51 -0.33 7.87 -15.80
CA ARG A 51 1.09 7.55 -15.99
C ARG A 51 1.73 8.56 -16.91
N LYS A 52 2.91 9.02 -16.53
CA LYS A 52 3.71 9.95 -17.33
C LYS A 52 4.76 9.18 -18.14
N VAL A 53 5.16 9.76 -19.27
CA VAL A 53 6.30 9.24 -20.03
C VAL A 53 7.57 9.42 -19.20
N LEU A 54 8.37 8.37 -19.09
CA LEU A 54 9.60 8.40 -18.32
C LEU A 54 10.71 9.17 -19.04
N THR A 55 11.54 9.86 -18.27
CA THR A 55 12.75 10.51 -18.76
C THR A 55 13.70 9.48 -19.38
N PRO A 56 14.20 9.70 -20.60
CA PRO A 56 15.09 8.76 -21.28
C PRO A 56 16.39 8.52 -20.50
N THR A 57 16.94 7.31 -20.65
CA THR A 57 18.23 6.93 -20.07
C THR A 57 19.33 7.96 -20.38
N PRO A 58 20.15 8.41 -19.41
CA PRO A 58 21.21 9.38 -19.63
C PRO A 58 22.22 8.91 -20.67
N LYS A 59 22.69 9.84 -21.48
CA LYS A 59 23.68 9.53 -22.53
C LYS A 59 24.94 8.87 -21.92
N GLY A 60 25.33 7.73 -22.48
CA GLY A 60 26.50 6.99 -22.01
C GLY A 60 26.19 5.98 -20.90
N TYR A 61 24.96 5.89 -20.42
CA TYR A 61 24.51 4.92 -19.44
C TYR A 61 23.61 3.82 -20.04
N GLU A 62 23.46 2.74 -19.31
CA GLU A 62 22.47 1.70 -19.57
C GLU A 62 21.82 1.25 -18.26
N PRO A 63 20.50 0.97 -18.24
CA PRO A 63 19.88 0.31 -17.10
C PRO A 63 20.38 -1.14 -17.02
N TYR A 64 20.69 -1.61 -15.80
CA TYR A 64 21.20 -2.97 -15.60
C TYR A 64 20.50 -3.75 -14.48
N TYR A 65 19.89 -3.04 -13.54
CA TYR A 65 19.20 -3.66 -12.42
C TYR A 65 17.88 -2.93 -12.11
N LEU A 66 16.84 -3.72 -11.80
CA LEU A 66 15.57 -3.20 -11.31
C LEU A 66 15.22 -3.88 -9.98
N SER A 67 15.02 -3.07 -8.93
CA SER A 67 14.54 -3.51 -7.63
C SER A 67 13.08 -3.06 -7.46
N HIS A 68 12.17 -3.99 -7.27
CA HIS A 68 10.74 -3.76 -7.14
C HIS A 68 10.24 -4.20 -5.76
N TYR A 69 9.26 -3.48 -5.23
CA TYR A 69 8.33 -3.96 -4.21
C TYR A 69 6.93 -3.51 -4.57
N GLY A 70 6.01 -4.46 -4.74
CA GLY A 70 4.62 -4.20 -5.11
C GLY A 70 3.62 -4.84 -4.15
N ARG A 71 2.43 -4.25 -4.10
CA ARG A 71 1.23 -4.80 -3.47
C ARG A 71 0.58 -5.79 -4.43
N HIS A 72 -0.10 -6.82 -3.90
CA HIS A 72 -1.01 -7.65 -4.69
C HIS A 72 -2.05 -6.81 -5.46
N GLY A 73 -2.57 -7.33 -6.55
CA GLY A 73 -3.60 -6.69 -7.37
C GLY A 73 -4.96 -6.59 -6.70
N SER A 74 -5.94 -6.12 -7.44
CA SER A 74 -7.35 -6.07 -7.05
C SER A 74 -7.84 -7.45 -6.57
N ARG A 75 -8.76 -7.46 -5.60
CA ARG A 75 -9.21 -8.68 -4.91
C ARG A 75 -10.64 -8.59 -4.44
N TRP A 76 -11.21 -9.74 -4.12
CA TRP A 76 -12.45 -9.86 -3.36
C TRP A 76 -12.27 -9.36 -1.91
N LEU A 77 -13.38 -8.94 -1.26
CA LEU A 77 -13.37 -8.62 0.18
C LEU A 77 -12.95 -9.85 0.99
N LEU A 78 -12.42 -9.61 2.21
CA LEU A 78 -11.71 -10.64 2.96
C LEU A 78 -12.63 -11.62 3.68
N ASN A 79 -13.84 -11.18 4.10
CA ASN A 79 -14.68 -11.97 4.98
C ASN A 79 -16.10 -12.11 4.40
N ASP A 80 -16.74 -13.25 4.61
CA ASP A 80 -18.15 -13.46 4.23
C ASP A 80 -19.06 -12.40 4.86
N ARG A 81 -18.76 -12.01 6.10
CA ARG A 81 -19.55 -11.00 6.83
C ARG A 81 -19.58 -9.64 6.13
N ASP A 82 -18.53 -9.31 5.37
CA ASP A 82 -18.46 -8.06 4.62
C ASP A 82 -19.61 -7.98 3.59
N TYR A 83 -20.03 -9.12 3.02
CA TYR A 83 -21.16 -9.26 2.10
C TYR A 83 -22.48 -9.62 2.80
N SER A 84 -22.47 -10.60 3.70
CA SER A 84 -23.68 -11.17 4.28
C SER A 84 -24.37 -10.25 5.28
N SER A 85 -23.63 -9.39 6.00
CA SER A 85 -24.19 -8.50 7.02
C SER A 85 -25.17 -7.47 6.43
N PRO A 86 -24.84 -6.67 5.41
CA PRO A 86 -25.80 -5.73 4.82
C PRO A 86 -26.97 -6.45 4.15
N ILE A 87 -26.76 -7.61 3.54
CA ILE A 87 -27.83 -8.41 2.93
C ILE A 87 -28.85 -8.85 4.00
N THR A 88 -28.39 -9.39 5.13
CA THR A 88 -29.27 -9.81 6.24
C THR A 88 -30.07 -8.62 6.74
N THR A 89 -29.43 -7.48 6.95
CA THR A 89 -30.09 -6.24 7.39
C THR A 89 -31.20 -5.81 6.43
N LEU A 90 -30.94 -5.79 5.13
CA LEU A 90 -31.94 -5.39 4.13
C LEU A 90 -33.07 -6.45 3.96
N ARG A 91 -32.77 -7.74 4.10
CA ARG A 91 -33.77 -8.81 4.10
C ARG A 91 -34.77 -8.68 5.26
N ASP A 92 -34.24 -8.35 6.45
CA ASP A 92 -35.11 -8.17 7.62
C ASP A 92 -36.00 -6.93 7.47
N ALA A 93 -35.48 -5.84 6.90
CA ALA A 93 -36.27 -4.67 6.55
C ALA A 93 -37.34 -4.97 5.49
N LYS A 94 -37.02 -5.80 4.50
CA LYS A 94 -37.99 -6.27 3.49
C LYS A 94 -39.12 -7.08 4.12
N LYS A 95 -38.81 -8.02 5.03
CA LYS A 95 -39.79 -8.78 5.79
C LYS A 95 -40.71 -7.89 6.63
N ALA A 96 -40.17 -6.81 7.19
CA ALA A 96 -40.92 -5.82 7.96
C ALA A 96 -41.74 -4.86 7.07
N GLY A 97 -41.63 -4.93 5.74
CA GLY A 97 -42.34 -4.07 4.80
C GLY A 97 -41.88 -2.61 4.79
N VAL A 98 -40.66 -2.34 5.26
CA VAL A 98 -40.11 -0.97 5.40
C VAL A 98 -39.00 -0.66 4.42
N LEU A 99 -38.68 -1.56 3.50
CA LEU A 99 -37.66 -1.33 2.47
C LEU A 99 -38.27 -0.49 1.33
N SER A 100 -37.55 0.54 0.88
CA SER A 100 -37.95 1.34 -0.27
C SER A 100 -37.71 0.60 -1.60
N ALA A 101 -38.27 1.10 -2.72
CA ALA A 101 -37.97 0.56 -4.04
C ALA A 101 -36.44 0.59 -4.38
N THR A 102 -35.75 1.63 -3.94
CA THR A 102 -34.26 1.70 -4.06
C THR A 102 -33.60 0.66 -3.16
N GLY A 103 -34.06 0.51 -1.93
CA GLY A 103 -33.57 -0.53 -1.01
C GLY A 103 -33.74 -1.95 -1.56
N GLU A 104 -34.82 -2.24 -2.24
CA GLU A 104 -35.05 -3.54 -2.90
C GLU A 104 -34.06 -3.79 -4.05
N LYS A 105 -33.78 -2.77 -4.87
CA LYS A 105 -32.75 -2.87 -5.93
C LYS A 105 -31.37 -3.12 -5.34
N VAL A 106 -31.00 -2.37 -4.29
CA VAL A 106 -29.73 -2.56 -3.58
C VAL A 106 -29.63 -3.98 -3.01
N LEU A 107 -30.68 -4.50 -2.38
CA LEU A 107 -30.68 -5.87 -1.87
C LEU A 107 -30.44 -6.89 -2.99
N ALA A 108 -31.16 -6.76 -4.11
CA ALA A 108 -31.01 -7.67 -5.24
C ALA A 108 -29.56 -7.64 -5.80
N LYS A 109 -28.98 -6.45 -5.93
CA LYS A 109 -27.58 -6.28 -6.40
C LYS A 109 -26.58 -6.90 -5.43
N LEU A 110 -26.74 -6.69 -4.12
CA LEU A 110 -25.88 -7.30 -3.10
C LEU A 110 -25.95 -8.83 -3.11
N GLU A 111 -27.14 -9.40 -3.31
CA GLU A 111 -27.35 -10.86 -3.43
C GLU A 111 -26.65 -11.43 -4.67
N GLU A 112 -26.64 -10.70 -5.79
CA GLU A 112 -25.90 -11.05 -6.99
C GLU A 112 -24.37 -11.06 -6.72
N ILE A 113 -23.84 -9.97 -6.14
CA ILE A 113 -22.44 -9.85 -5.78
C ILE A 113 -22.02 -10.95 -4.81
N GLN A 114 -22.84 -11.26 -3.80
CA GLN A 114 -22.53 -12.34 -2.87
C GLN A 114 -22.43 -13.72 -3.56
N LYS A 115 -23.23 -13.99 -4.58
CA LYS A 115 -23.12 -15.26 -5.33
C LYS A 115 -21.75 -15.39 -6.00
N THR A 116 -21.24 -14.33 -6.59
CA THR A 116 -19.94 -14.32 -7.27
C THR A 116 -18.76 -14.36 -6.31
N SER A 117 -18.94 -13.87 -5.05
CA SER A 117 -17.89 -13.87 -4.03
C SER A 117 -17.67 -15.21 -3.32
N ARG A 118 -18.59 -16.16 -3.47
CA ARG A 118 -18.51 -17.47 -2.79
C ARG A 118 -17.27 -18.24 -3.17
N GLY A 119 -16.49 -18.64 -2.15
CA GLY A 119 -15.22 -19.34 -2.35
C GLY A 119 -14.07 -18.48 -2.86
N ARG A 120 -14.28 -17.14 -2.98
CA ARG A 120 -13.32 -16.20 -3.52
C ARG A 120 -12.85 -15.13 -2.50
N LEU A 121 -13.12 -15.34 -1.21
CA LEU A 121 -12.81 -14.34 -0.17
C LEU A 121 -11.30 -14.07 -0.09
N GLY A 122 -10.93 -12.83 -0.34
CA GLY A 122 -9.54 -12.39 -0.35
C GLY A 122 -8.69 -12.86 -1.54
N ASP A 123 -9.29 -13.55 -2.50
CA ASP A 123 -8.65 -13.98 -3.74
C ASP A 123 -8.28 -12.80 -4.63
N LEU A 124 -7.21 -12.95 -5.40
CA LEU A 124 -6.91 -12.07 -6.52
C LEU A 124 -8.06 -12.13 -7.55
N SER A 125 -8.52 -10.98 -8.00
CA SER A 125 -9.53 -10.92 -9.07
C SER A 125 -8.87 -10.91 -10.46
N ASP A 126 -9.68 -11.14 -11.50
CA ASP A 126 -9.22 -11.07 -12.90
C ASP A 126 -8.68 -9.67 -13.24
N VAL A 127 -9.25 -8.61 -12.62
CA VAL A 127 -8.69 -7.24 -12.72
C VAL A 127 -7.31 -7.18 -12.07
N GLY A 128 -7.15 -7.78 -10.88
CA GLY A 128 -5.86 -7.81 -10.20
C GLY A 128 -4.77 -8.55 -10.97
N GLU A 129 -5.11 -9.64 -11.61
CA GLU A 129 -4.20 -10.38 -12.51
C GLU A 129 -3.80 -9.52 -13.72
N LYS A 130 -4.77 -8.88 -14.39
CA LYS A 130 -4.52 -7.96 -15.53
C LYS A 130 -3.64 -6.78 -15.15
N GLN A 131 -3.79 -6.23 -13.94
CA GLN A 131 -2.92 -5.15 -13.44
C GLN A 131 -1.46 -5.58 -13.44
N HIS A 132 -1.14 -6.78 -12.93
CA HIS A 132 0.23 -7.29 -12.85
C HIS A 132 0.80 -7.64 -14.23
N HIS A 133 0.03 -8.26 -15.11
CA HIS A 133 0.42 -8.42 -16.51
C HIS A 133 0.72 -7.07 -17.18
N GLY A 134 -0.11 -6.05 -16.92
CA GLY A 134 0.08 -4.69 -17.44
C GLY A 134 1.37 -4.02 -16.93
N ILE A 135 1.66 -4.15 -15.64
CA ILE A 135 2.91 -3.64 -15.02
C ILE A 135 4.12 -4.29 -15.67
N ALA A 136 4.13 -5.62 -15.80
CA ALA A 136 5.24 -6.35 -16.43
C ALA A 136 5.46 -5.92 -17.90
N LYS A 137 4.39 -5.77 -18.68
CA LYS A 137 4.47 -5.27 -20.07
C LYS A 137 5.13 -3.91 -20.15
N ARG A 138 4.78 -3.01 -19.23
CA ARG A 138 5.38 -1.66 -19.16
C ARG A 138 6.82 -1.68 -18.66
N MET A 139 7.18 -2.56 -17.72
CA MET A 139 8.59 -2.79 -17.34
C MET A 139 9.44 -3.21 -18.55
N ILE A 140 8.94 -4.18 -19.35
CA ILE A 140 9.61 -4.65 -20.57
C ILE A 140 9.78 -3.52 -21.59
N ALA A 141 8.72 -2.71 -21.78
CA ALA A 141 8.73 -1.60 -22.74
C ALA A 141 9.67 -0.47 -22.32
N ASN A 142 9.69 -0.13 -21.02
CA ASN A 142 10.49 0.97 -20.48
C ASN A 142 11.96 0.60 -20.27
N PHE A 143 12.27 -0.67 -19.99
CA PHE A 143 13.62 -1.14 -19.65
C PHE A 143 14.01 -2.40 -20.43
N PRO A 144 13.94 -2.36 -21.80
CA PRO A 144 14.24 -3.53 -22.63
C PRO A 144 15.68 -4.02 -22.46
N GLU A 145 16.62 -3.14 -22.09
CA GLU A 145 18.04 -3.51 -21.84
C GLU A 145 18.20 -4.47 -20.65
N ILE A 146 17.27 -4.45 -19.70
CA ILE A 146 17.20 -5.41 -18.58
C ILE A 146 16.42 -6.64 -19.02
N PHE A 147 15.13 -6.45 -19.38
CA PHE A 147 14.19 -7.55 -19.52
C PHE A 147 14.38 -8.41 -20.78
N LYS A 148 15.06 -7.88 -21.83
CA LYS A 148 15.45 -8.64 -23.02
C LYS A 148 16.92 -9.07 -23.03
N ALA A 149 17.63 -8.89 -21.90
CA ALA A 149 19.03 -9.31 -21.79
C ALA A 149 19.14 -10.84 -21.83
N PRO A 150 20.13 -11.41 -22.54
CA PRO A 150 20.38 -12.85 -22.50
C PRO A 150 20.74 -13.29 -21.07
N ASN A 151 20.23 -14.48 -20.69
CA ASN A 151 20.44 -15.06 -19.36
C ASN A 151 20.05 -14.12 -18.19
N LEU A 152 18.98 -13.36 -18.37
CA LEU A 152 18.40 -12.55 -17.31
C LEU A 152 18.05 -13.42 -16.10
N LEU A 153 18.43 -12.97 -14.89
CA LEU A 153 17.98 -13.56 -13.64
C LEU A 153 16.83 -12.74 -13.07
N LEU A 154 15.70 -13.38 -12.84
CA LEU A 154 14.56 -12.83 -12.12
C LEU A 154 14.51 -13.46 -10.72
N ASP A 155 14.82 -12.68 -9.68
CA ASP A 155 14.69 -13.09 -8.27
C ASP A 155 13.34 -12.58 -7.75
N ALA A 156 12.30 -13.45 -7.80
CA ALA A 156 10.93 -13.10 -7.45
C ALA A 156 10.55 -13.66 -6.07
N ARG A 157 10.11 -12.80 -5.18
CA ARG A 157 9.76 -13.12 -3.80
C ARG A 157 8.39 -12.59 -3.44
N SER A 158 7.62 -13.41 -2.73
CA SER A 158 6.27 -13.04 -2.28
C SER A 158 6.10 -13.29 -0.78
N THR A 159 5.19 -12.53 -0.16
CA THR A 159 4.64 -12.95 1.12
C THR A 159 3.87 -14.27 0.95
N THR A 160 3.61 -14.98 2.03
CA THR A 160 2.88 -16.27 2.01
C THR A 160 1.37 -16.13 1.69
N SER A 161 0.90 -14.94 1.40
CA SER A 161 -0.48 -14.68 1.00
C SER A 161 -0.74 -15.13 -0.45
N VAL A 162 -1.75 -15.98 -0.67
CA VAL A 162 -2.07 -16.55 -2.01
C VAL A 162 -2.21 -15.45 -3.06
N ARG A 163 -2.94 -14.37 -2.79
CA ARG A 163 -3.11 -13.27 -3.75
C ARG A 163 -1.81 -12.56 -4.13
N ALA A 164 -0.84 -12.49 -3.19
CA ALA A 164 0.47 -11.91 -3.48
C ALA A 164 1.32 -12.85 -4.32
N ILE A 165 1.25 -14.16 -4.06
CA ILE A 165 1.89 -15.21 -4.87
C ILE A 165 1.32 -15.20 -6.29
N LEU A 166 -0.01 -15.14 -6.46
CA LEU A 166 -0.64 -15.08 -7.78
C LEU A 166 -0.28 -13.79 -8.53
N SER A 167 -0.18 -12.66 -7.84
CA SER A 167 0.32 -11.41 -8.43
C SER A 167 1.76 -11.53 -8.92
N MET A 168 2.63 -12.20 -8.15
CA MET A 168 4.00 -12.51 -8.55
C MET A 168 4.02 -13.38 -9.83
N ILE A 169 3.19 -14.42 -9.86
CA ILE A 169 3.10 -15.33 -11.01
C ILE A 169 2.69 -14.55 -12.26
N ALA A 170 1.65 -13.71 -12.19
CA ALA A 170 1.16 -12.94 -13.33
C ALA A 170 2.23 -12.02 -13.93
N GLU A 171 3.02 -11.32 -13.11
CA GLU A 171 4.16 -10.53 -13.64
C GLU A 171 5.25 -11.41 -14.24
N CYS A 172 5.61 -12.50 -13.55
CA CYS A 172 6.65 -13.40 -13.99
C CYS A 172 6.31 -14.10 -15.32
N GLU A 173 5.06 -14.46 -15.57
CA GLU A 173 4.59 -15.04 -16.82
C GLU A 173 4.88 -14.11 -18.02
N GLU A 174 4.52 -12.83 -17.92
CA GLU A 174 4.80 -11.84 -18.97
C GLU A 174 6.31 -11.65 -19.20
N LEU A 175 7.10 -11.59 -18.12
CA LEU A 175 8.55 -11.43 -18.22
C LEU A 175 9.21 -12.65 -18.87
N MET A 176 8.76 -13.86 -18.55
CA MET A 176 9.26 -15.11 -19.16
C MET A 176 8.84 -15.24 -20.62
N GLN A 177 7.60 -14.84 -20.98
CA GLN A 177 7.16 -14.81 -22.37
C GLN A 177 8.01 -13.85 -23.22
N ALA A 178 8.41 -12.70 -22.67
CA ALA A 178 9.23 -11.72 -23.36
C ALA A 178 10.69 -12.13 -23.53
N ASN A 179 11.19 -13.06 -22.70
CA ASN A 179 12.58 -13.50 -22.70
C ASN A 179 12.72 -14.99 -22.37
N ALA A 180 12.73 -15.82 -23.40
CA ALA A 180 12.85 -17.27 -23.27
C ALA A 180 14.20 -17.75 -22.67
N THR A 181 15.21 -16.89 -22.57
CA THR A 181 16.51 -17.20 -21.94
C THR A 181 16.59 -16.77 -20.47
N ALA A 182 15.55 -16.15 -19.95
CA ALA A 182 15.51 -15.75 -18.56
C ALA A 182 15.41 -16.95 -17.62
N THR A 183 16.02 -16.83 -16.46
CA THR A 183 15.89 -17.80 -15.37
C THR A 183 15.16 -17.12 -14.23
N ILE A 184 14.17 -17.80 -13.65
CA ILE A 184 13.40 -17.28 -12.53
C ILE A 184 13.69 -18.12 -11.28
N HIS A 185 13.90 -17.41 -10.16
CA HIS A 185 13.93 -17.98 -8.83
C HIS A 185 12.73 -17.44 -8.05
N ASN A 186 11.78 -18.31 -7.71
CA ASN A 186 10.58 -17.95 -6.95
C ASN A 186 10.71 -18.37 -5.48
N GLU A 187 10.41 -17.49 -4.56
CA GLU A 187 10.44 -17.76 -3.12
C GLU A 187 9.24 -17.15 -2.40
N ALA A 188 8.54 -17.95 -1.56
CA ALA A 188 7.46 -17.50 -0.70
C ALA A 188 7.43 -18.40 0.54
N ASN A 189 8.07 -17.95 1.65
CA ASN A 189 8.16 -18.72 2.90
C ASN A 189 8.39 -17.79 4.10
N ASP A 190 8.34 -18.34 5.31
CA ASP A 190 8.46 -17.56 6.55
C ASP A 190 9.86 -16.98 6.77
N ASN A 191 10.92 -17.55 6.20
CA ASN A 191 12.29 -17.04 6.39
C ASN A 191 12.48 -15.63 5.83
N ILE A 192 11.79 -15.29 4.73
CA ILE A 192 11.88 -13.97 4.12
C ILE A 192 10.90 -12.95 4.70
N MET A 193 9.94 -13.37 5.55
CA MET A 193 8.90 -12.49 6.08
C MET A 193 9.45 -11.37 6.96
N SER A 194 10.63 -11.54 7.55
CA SER A 194 11.28 -10.54 8.39
C SER A 194 11.55 -9.20 7.69
N TYR A 195 11.64 -9.20 6.34
CA TYR A 195 11.76 -8.00 5.52
C TYR A 195 10.64 -7.86 4.48
N MET A 196 9.98 -8.95 4.07
CA MET A 196 8.88 -8.89 3.10
C MET A 196 7.57 -8.37 3.71
N ASN A 197 7.31 -8.70 4.97
CA ASN A 197 6.13 -8.27 5.72
C ASN A 197 6.46 -8.29 7.20
N ALA A 198 7.45 -7.48 7.60
CA ALA A 198 7.92 -7.43 8.97
C ALA A 198 6.73 -7.32 9.93
N SER A 199 6.71 -8.22 10.93
CA SER A 199 5.61 -8.27 11.88
C SER A 199 5.48 -6.91 12.55
N LYS A 200 4.30 -6.37 12.48
CA LYS A 200 3.95 -5.04 12.96
C LYS A 200 4.04 -4.92 14.48
N GLY A 201 4.07 -6.01 15.19
CA GLY A 201 4.38 -6.22 16.61
C GLY A 201 4.02 -5.05 17.52
N GLY A 202 5.02 -4.62 18.30
CA GLY A 202 4.89 -3.54 19.25
C GLY A 202 4.71 -2.15 18.61
N LEU A 203 5.37 -1.86 17.47
CA LEU A 203 5.26 -0.57 16.77
C LEU A 203 3.82 -0.31 16.33
N GLN A 204 3.17 -1.31 15.72
CA GLN A 204 1.79 -1.16 15.27
C GLN A 204 0.83 -0.95 16.46
N ARG A 205 0.96 -1.73 17.54
CA ARG A 205 0.09 -1.56 18.72
C ARG A 205 0.25 -0.17 19.35
N ALA A 206 1.48 0.34 19.42
CA ALA A 206 1.74 1.67 19.94
C ALA A 206 1.10 2.76 19.08
N SER A 207 1.25 2.66 17.75
CA SER A 207 0.63 3.56 16.80
C SER A 207 -0.90 3.51 16.85
N GLU A 208 -1.49 2.32 16.78
CA GLU A 208 -2.95 2.12 16.85
C GLU A 208 -3.56 2.67 18.16
N GLY A 209 -2.86 2.52 19.28
CA GLY A 209 -3.30 3.05 20.58
C GLY A 209 -3.46 4.57 20.57
N LYS A 210 -2.56 5.30 19.87
CA LYS A 210 -2.60 6.75 19.71
C LYS A 210 -3.56 7.19 18.60
N ALA A 211 -3.63 6.45 17.51
CA ALA A 211 -4.48 6.77 16.37
C ALA A 211 -5.97 6.61 16.67
N ARG A 212 -6.35 5.59 17.45
CA ARG A 212 -7.76 5.23 17.68
C ARG A 212 -8.62 6.34 18.27
N PRO A 213 -8.22 7.09 19.32
CA PRO A 213 -9.01 8.20 19.83
C PRO A 213 -9.26 9.28 18.78
N ILE A 214 -8.24 9.62 17.99
CA ILE A 214 -8.32 10.61 16.91
C ILE A 214 -9.29 10.14 15.82
N GLN A 215 -9.16 8.89 15.40
CA GLN A 215 -10.05 8.28 14.40
C GLN A 215 -11.50 8.31 14.87
N ASN A 216 -11.78 7.94 16.13
CA ASN A 216 -13.13 7.95 16.68
C ASN A 216 -13.76 9.35 16.68
N GLU A 217 -12.97 10.40 16.99
CA GLU A 217 -13.42 11.78 16.93
C GLU A 217 -13.80 12.22 15.51
N TYR A 218 -12.93 11.96 14.53
CA TYR A 218 -13.20 12.28 13.13
C TYR A 218 -14.37 11.47 12.58
N GLU A 219 -14.45 10.19 12.93
CA GLU A 219 -15.59 9.35 12.56
C GLU A 219 -16.91 9.91 13.06
N ALA A 220 -16.95 10.43 14.30
CA ALA A 220 -18.15 11.02 14.85
C ALA A 220 -18.60 12.28 14.09
N LYS A 221 -17.64 13.11 13.63
CA LYS A 221 -17.90 14.34 12.87
C LYS A 221 -18.38 14.10 11.44
N MET A 222 -17.87 13.04 10.77
CA MET A 222 -18.00 12.84 9.32
C MET A 222 -19.12 11.88 8.91
N ARG A 223 -19.69 11.11 9.83
CA ARG A 223 -20.62 10.02 9.50
C ARG A 223 -22.09 10.31 9.82
N ASP A 224 -22.76 11.08 8.98
CA ASP A 224 -24.22 11.20 9.03
C ASP A 224 -24.88 10.22 8.05
N PRO A 225 -25.55 9.14 8.52
CA PRO A 225 -26.20 8.17 7.64
C PRO A 225 -27.62 8.55 7.23
N ARG A 226 -28.20 9.64 7.77
CA ARG A 226 -29.64 9.93 7.70
C ARG A 226 -30.16 10.00 6.27
N ARG A 227 -29.45 10.67 5.37
CA ARG A 227 -29.90 10.79 3.98
C ARG A 227 -29.99 9.40 3.31
N LEU A 228 -28.93 8.58 3.43
CA LEU A 228 -28.90 7.25 2.82
C LEU A 228 -29.99 6.35 3.42
N MET A 229 -30.24 6.42 4.74
CA MET A 229 -31.32 5.67 5.37
C MET A 229 -32.70 6.06 4.80
N LYS A 230 -32.95 7.36 4.56
CA LYS A 230 -34.20 7.83 3.91
C LYS A 230 -34.34 7.34 2.46
N VAL A 231 -33.24 7.09 1.76
CA VAL A 231 -33.27 6.53 0.39
C VAL A 231 -33.60 5.04 0.42
N LEU A 232 -33.06 4.31 1.39
CA LEU A 232 -33.18 2.85 1.44
C LEU A 232 -34.42 2.36 2.17
N PHE A 233 -35.00 3.16 3.10
CA PHE A 233 -36.10 2.73 3.97
C PHE A 233 -37.23 3.75 3.99
N THR A 234 -38.46 3.25 4.09
CA THR A 234 -39.71 4.05 4.18
C THR A 234 -40.04 4.47 5.60
N ASP A 235 -39.62 3.71 6.62
CA ASP A 235 -39.85 3.97 8.04
C ASP A 235 -38.54 4.24 8.78
N GLN A 236 -38.36 5.49 9.21
CA GLN A 236 -37.10 5.91 9.88
C GLN A 236 -37.10 5.53 11.36
N ASP A 237 -38.23 5.45 12.01
CA ASP A 237 -38.34 5.04 13.42
C ASP A 237 -37.93 3.56 13.54
N TRP A 238 -38.43 2.73 12.62
CA TRP A 238 -38.01 1.33 12.55
C TRP A 238 -36.50 1.20 12.33
N VAL A 239 -35.91 2.01 11.44
CA VAL A 239 -34.47 2.01 11.16
C VAL A 239 -33.66 2.24 12.44
N TYR A 240 -33.98 3.32 13.19
CA TYR A 240 -33.20 3.68 14.38
C TYR A 240 -33.44 2.77 15.58
N MET A 241 -34.57 2.03 15.62
CA MET A 241 -34.82 1.02 16.64
C MET A 241 -34.17 -0.33 16.34
N ASN A 242 -34.01 -0.70 15.08
CA ASN A 242 -33.63 -2.06 14.69
C ASN A 242 -32.25 -2.17 14.03
N LEU A 243 -31.67 -1.08 13.52
CA LEU A 243 -30.44 -1.11 12.74
C LEU A 243 -29.30 -0.30 13.39
N MET A 244 -28.09 -0.56 12.91
CA MET A 244 -26.92 0.29 13.11
C MET A 244 -26.64 1.07 11.81
N PRO A 245 -27.25 2.24 11.58
CA PRO A 245 -27.22 2.95 10.29
C PRO A 245 -25.81 3.26 9.80
N ARG A 246 -24.89 3.60 10.70
CA ARG A 246 -23.49 3.88 10.36
C ARG A 246 -22.76 2.63 9.84
N GLN A 247 -22.99 1.50 10.49
CA GLN A 247 -22.38 0.22 10.07
C GLN A 247 -22.93 -0.21 8.71
N LEU A 248 -24.24 -0.16 8.49
CA LEU A 248 -24.85 -0.47 7.20
C LEU A 248 -24.27 0.41 6.09
N ARG A 249 -24.19 1.72 6.30
CA ARG A 249 -23.60 2.64 5.33
C ARG A 249 -22.14 2.29 5.02
N GLY A 250 -21.34 1.96 6.04
CA GLY A 250 -19.94 1.54 5.86
C GLY A 250 -19.82 0.28 5.02
N SER A 251 -20.61 -0.77 5.33
CA SER A 251 -20.61 -2.01 4.56
C SER A 251 -21.05 -1.80 3.10
N LEU A 252 -22.04 -0.97 2.86
CA LEU A 252 -22.47 -0.61 1.50
C LEU A 252 -21.37 0.13 0.73
N TYR A 253 -20.69 1.06 1.39
CA TYR A 253 -19.57 1.79 0.80
C TYR A 253 -18.39 0.86 0.45
N ASP A 254 -18.02 -0.07 1.34
CA ASP A 254 -16.93 -1.01 1.10
C ASP A 254 -17.22 -1.92 -0.11
N ILE A 255 -18.46 -2.43 -0.22
CA ILE A 255 -18.88 -3.25 -1.37
C ILE A 255 -18.93 -2.40 -2.64
N ALA A 256 -19.53 -1.20 -2.58
CA ALA A 256 -19.66 -0.32 -3.74
C ALA A 256 -18.31 0.10 -4.32
N THR A 257 -17.36 0.47 -3.47
CA THR A 257 -16.01 0.87 -3.93
C THR A 257 -15.17 -0.33 -4.39
N ASN A 258 -15.46 -1.53 -3.90
CA ASN A 258 -14.77 -2.75 -4.34
C ASN A 258 -15.21 -3.24 -5.75
N GLN A 259 -16.33 -2.73 -6.32
CA GLN A 259 -16.77 -3.14 -7.66
C GLN A 259 -15.73 -2.83 -8.76
N GLN A 260 -14.88 -1.85 -8.58
CA GLN A 260 -13.75 -1.61 -9.48
C GLN A 260 -12.70 -2.74 -9.50
N SER A 261 -12.74 -3.65 -8.53
CA SER A 261 -11.91 -4.86 -8.52
C SER A 261 -12.46 -5.98 -9.40
N HIS A 262 -13.62 -5.79 -10.04
CA HIS A 262 -14.34 -6.80 -10.83
C HIS A 262 -14.72 -6.26 -12.21
N ASP A 263 -15.89 -5.62 -12.34
CA ASP A 263 -16.47 -5.18 -13.59
C ASP A 263 -16.68 -3.66 -13.72
N ASN A 264 -16.22 -2.88 -12.73
CA ASN A 264 -16.44 -1.43 -12.64
C ASN A 264 -17.91 -1.03 -12.57
N ASP A 265 -18.79 -1.87 -12.04
CA ASP A 265 -20.20 -1.54 -11.87
C ASP A 265 -20.38 -0.39 -10.86
N THR A 266 -21.09 0.66 -11.31
CA THR A 266 -21.32 1.88 -10.52
C THR A 266 -22.66 1.88 -9.79
N GLU A 267 -23.54 0.90 -10.00
CA GLU A 267 -24.92 0.91 -9.49
C GLU A 267 -24.99 1.17 -7.98
N LEU A 268 -24.14 0.53 -7.20
CA LEU A 268 -24.08 0.77 -5.75
C LEU A 268 -23.45 2.11 -5.36
N LEU A 269 -22.58 2.69 -6.19
CA LEU A 269 -22.02 4.02 -5.94
C LEU A 269 -23.05 5.12 -6.14
N GLU A 270 -24.05 4.90 -7.01
CA GLU A 270 -25.10 5.90 -7.31
C GLU A 270 -26.05 6.17 -6.15
N ILE A 271 -26.12 5.28 -5.14
CA ILE A 271 -26.90 5.56 -3.93
C ILE A 271 -26.25 6.62 -3.03
N PHE A 272 -24.95 6.91 -3.23
CA PHE A 272 -24.21 7.91 -2.49
C PHE A 272 -24.07 9.22 -3.28
N THR A 273 -24.10 10.33 -2.57
CA THR A 273 -23.62 11.61 -3.13
C THR A 273 -22.09 11.65 -3.12
N ALA A 274 -21.49 12.49 -3.99
CA ALA A 274 -20.04 12.69 -3.98
C ALA A 274 -19.53 13.17 -2.61
N GLU A 275 -20.30 14.03 -1.93
CA GLU A 275 -19.95 14.53 -0.58
C GLU A 275 -19.98 13.41 0.47
N GLU A 276 -20.94 12.48 0.39
CA GLU A 276 -20.99 11.32 1.29
C GLU A 276 -19.80 10.38 1.04
N LEU A 277 -19.45 10.14 -0.22
CA LEU A 277 -18.27 9.34 -0.59
C LEU A 277 -16.97 10.01 -0.12
N TYR A 278 -16.85 11.32 -0.31
CA TYR A 278 -15.70 12.08 0.21
C TYR A 278 -15.57 11.97 1.73
N LYS A 279 -16.68 12.13 2.48
CA LYS A 279 -16.71 12.01 3.95
C LYS A 279 -16.37 10.59 4.43
N LEU A 280 -16.73 9.56 3.68
CA LEU A 280 -16.34 8.17 3.98
C LEU A 280 -14.87 7.94 3.68
N TRP A 281 -14.41 8.44 2.52
CA TRP A 281 -13.02 8.32 2.11
C TRP A 281 -12.06 9.08 3.04
N ILE A 282 -12.38 10.29 3.51
CA ILE A 282 -11.46 11.06 4.37
C ILE A 282 -11.17 10.33 5.68
N ASN A 283 -12.12 9.57 6.25
CA ASN A 283 -11.88 8.72 7.40
C ASN A 283 -10.94 7.53 7.06
N ASN A 284 -11.10 6.94 5.88
CA ASN A 284 -10.20 5.89 5.39
C ASN A 284 -8.79 6.47 5.15
N ASN A 285 -8.72 7.67 4.55
CA ASN A 285 -7.47 8.38 4.31
C ASN A 285 -6.73 8.70 5.62
N LEU A 286 -7.46 9.20 6.63
CA LEU A 286 -6.94 9.44 7.97
C LEU A 286 -6.43 8.15 8.64
N TYR A 287 -7.18 7.04 8.52
CA TYR A 287 -6.75 5.74 9.02
C TYR A 287 -5.39 5.34 8.43
N TRP A 288 -5.22 5.43 7.12
CA TRP A 288 -3.96 5.09 6.46
C TRP A 288 -2.82 6.00 6.88
N TYR A 289 -3.07 7.30 6.97
CA TYR A 289 -2.07 8.27 7.39
C TYR A 289 -1.57 7.99 8.82
N LEU A 290 -2.49 7.91 9.77
CA LEU A 290 -2.15 7.73 11.20
C LEU A 290 -1.48 6.40 11.50
N ASN A 291 -1.88 5.32 10.79
CA ASN A 291 -1.42 3.97 11.13
C ASN A 291 -0.27 3.47 10.25
N TYR A 292 0.07 4.15 9.14
CA TYR A 292 1.08 3.62 8.20
C TYR A 292 2.01 4.67 7.60
N ALA A 293 1.69 5.97 7.67
CA ALA A 293 2.54 7.04 7.17
C ALA A 293 3.37 7.70 8.29
N ASN A 294 4.03 8.82 7.98
CA ASN A 294 4.90 9.55 8.89
C ASN A 294 4.13 10.55 9.77
N ALA A 295 3.08 10.08 10.46
CA ALA A 295 2.19 10.92 11.25
C ALA A 295 2.83 11.35 12.59
N PRO A 296 2.90 12.66 12.90
CA PRO A 296 3.41 13.14 14.18
C PRO A 296 2.49 12.73 15.35
N GLN A 297 1.19 12.58 15.10
CA GLN A 297 0.21 12.13 16.09
C GLN A 297 0.48 10.72 16.61
N THR A 298 1.25 9.93 15.85
CA THR A 298 1.67 8.56 16.22
C THR A 298 3.19 8.44 16.33
N ASP A 299 3.86 9.57 16.68
CA ASP A 299 5.30 9.68 16.95
C ASP A 299 6.19 9.25 15.77
N HIS A 300 5.74 9.41 14.54
CA HIS A 300 6.53 9.04 13.35
C HIS A 300 6.99 7.57 13.34
N THR A 301 6.23 6.69 13.99
CA THR A 301 6.71 5.34 14.35
C THR A 301 6.62 4.36 13.18
N MET A 302 5.52 4.39 12.41
CA MET A 302 5.19 3.32 11.47
C MET A 302 6.11 3.18 10.27
N PRO A 303 6.72 4.24 9.70
CA PRO A 303 7.71 4.06 8.63
C PRO A 303 8.84 3.11 9.01
N TRP A 304 9.28 3.13 10.27
CA TRP A 304 10.36 2.29 10.79
C TRP A 304 10.05 0.80 10.82
N ALA A 305 8.78 0.40 10.70
CA ALA A 305 8.40 -1.01 10.55
C ALA A 305 9.02 -1.65 9.29
N GLN A 306 9.43 -0.81 8.31
CA GLN A 306 10.04 -1.27 7.06
C GLN A 306 11.57 -1.05 7.00
N ALA A 307 12.22 -0.80 8.12
CA ALA A 307 13.68 -0.63 8.17
C ALA A 307 14.42 -1.87 7.62
N ASN A 308 13.93 -3.08 7.91
CA ASN A 308 14.51 -4.33 7.38
C ASN A 308 14.37 -4.44 5.86
N LEU A 309 13.24 -3.99 5.29
CA LEU A 309 13.05 -3.98 3.84
C LEU A 309 13.99 -2.98 3.17
N LEU A 310 14.11 -1.76 3.72
CA LEU A 310 15.05 -0.77 3.20
C LEU A 310 16.49 -1.29 3.22
N LYS A 311 16.91 -1.91 4.33
CA LYS A 311 18.21 -2.56 4.46
C LYS A 311 18.39 -3.65 3.40
N ASN A 312 17.42 -4.54 3.22
CA ASN A 312 17.48 -5.59 2.19
C ASN A 312 17.58 -5.01 0.77
N ILE A 313 16.89 -3.92 0.46
CA ILE A 313 16.97 -3.25 -0.86
C ILE A 313 18.39 -2.74 -1.09
N ILE A 314 18.99 -2.07 -0.11
CA ILE A 314 20.36 -1.51 -0.21
C ILE A 314 21.37 -2.64 -0.37
N GLU A 315 21.36 -3.62 0.54
CA GLU A 315 22.31 -4.75 0.53
C GLU A 315 22.23 -5.57 -0.76
N THR A 316 21.00 -5.79 -1.27
CA THR A 316 20.80 -6.49 -2.55
C THR A 316 21.39 -5.69 -3.70
N ALA A 317 21.10 -4.38 -3.78
CA ALA A 317 21.58 -3.53 -4.87
C ALA A 317 23.11 -3.52 -4.98
N ASP A 318 23.80 -3.54 -3.85
CA ASP A 318 25.28 -3.54 -3.80
C ASP A 318 25.91 -4.83 -4.34
N THR A 319 25.17 -5.94 -4.37
CA THR A 319 25.68 -7.23 -4.85
C THR A 319 25.48 -7.44 -6.36
N ILE A 320 24.63 -6.62 -6.99
CA ILE A 320 24.24 -6.83 -8.39
C ILE A 320 25.26 -6.22 -9.35
N THR A 321 25.88 -7.08 -10.14
CA THR A 321 26.86 -6.68 -11.18
C THR A 321 26.42 -7.03 -12.60
N LYS A 322 25.40 -7.88 -12.75
CA LYS A 322 24.86 -8.34 -14.04
C LYS A 322 23.47 -7.78 -14.26
N LYS A 323 22.93 -7.93 -15.47
CA LYS A 323 21.53 -7.58 -15.75
C LYS A 323 20.59 -8.52 -14.99
N GLN A 324 19.77 -7.95 -14.12
CA GLN A 324 18.92 -8.69 -13.17
C GLN A 324 17.72 -7.86 -12.73
N ALA A 325 16.66 -8.52 -12.26
CA ALA A 325 15.59 -7.87 -11.54
C ALA A 325 15.28 -8.62 -10.23
N THR A 326 15.07 -7.88 -9.15
CA THR A 326 14.55 -8.42 -7.88
C THR A 326 13.14 -7.91 -7.70
N LEU A 327 12.17 -8.82 -7.75
CA LEU A 327 10.75 -8.54 -7.70
C LEU A 327 10.20 -9.00 -6.34
N ARG A 328 9.55 -8.08 -5.58
CA ARG A 328 8.99 -8.38 -4.27
C ARG A 328 7.51 -8.07 -4.28
N PHE A 329 6.68 -9.00 -3.79
CA PHE A 329 5.22 -8.91 -3.80
C PHE A 329 4.64 -9.03 -2.40
N GLY A 330 3.83 -8.04 -2.01
CA GLY A 330 3.28 -7.99 -0.65
C GLY A 330 2.01 -7.14 -0.57
N HIS A 331 2.04 -6.10 0.27
CA HIS A 331 0.84 -5.42 0.74
C HIS A 331 0.99 -3.90 0.79
N ASP A 332 -0.14 -3.19 0.70
CA ASP A 332 -0.27 -1.74 0.96
C ASP A 332 0.30 -1.32 2.32
N THR A 333 0.11 -2.18 3.34
CA THR A 333 0.64 -2.00 4.71
C THR A 333 2.17 -2.06 4.79
N VAL A 334 2.85 -2.38 3.69
CA VAL A 334 4.31 -2.31 3.54
C VAL A 334 4.70 -1.18 2.58
N VAL A 335 3.96 -1.01 1.46
CA VAL A 335 4.26 0.03 0.47
C VAL A 335 4.16 1.42 1.08
N LEU A 336 3.10 1.74 1.82
CA LEU A 336 2.97 3.08 2.41
C LEU A 336 4.07 3.42 3.42
N PRO A 337 4.36 2.55 4.42
CA PRO A 337 5.44 2.86 5.36
C PRO A 337 6.82 2.92 4.70
N ILE A 338 7.13 2.07 3.70
CA ILE A 338 8.44 2.14 3.04
C ILE A 338 8.59 3.39 2.17
N VAL A 339 7.53 3.82 1.46
CA VAL A 339 7.49 5.09 0.72
C VAL A 339 7.73 6.26 1.67
N SER A 340 7.08 6.25 2.84
CA SER A 340 7.26 7.27 3.88
C SER A 340 8.66 7.23 4.50
N LEU A 341 9.24 6.04 4.75
CA LEU A 341 10.59 5.88 5.29
C LEU A 341 11.65 6.38 4.29
N MET A 342 11.46 6.07 3.01
CA MET A 342 12.35 6.50 1.92
C MET A 342 12.09 7.96 1.49
N GLU A 343 11.05 8.61 2.00
CA GLU A 343 10.65 9.99 1.66
C GLU A 343 10.42 10.20 0.15
N LEU A 344 10.04 9.15 -0.57
CA LEU A 344 9.86 9.21 -2.01
C LEU A 344 8.74 10.19 -2.38
N GLY A 345 9.02 11.11 -3.33
CA GLY A 345 8.04 12.07 -3.83
C GLY A 345 7.42 12.97 -2.76
N GLY A 346 8.12 13.18 -1.63
CA GLY A 346 7.62 13.95 -0.48
C GLY A 346 6.59 13.22 0.37
N TRP A 347 6.31 11.93 0.13
CA TRP A 347 5.34 11.15 0.91
C TRP A 347 5.80 10.82 2.35
N GLY A 348 7.04 11.20 2.71
CA GLY A 348 7.53 11.20 4.09
C GLY A 348 7.13 12.45 4.88
N CYS A 349 6.29 13.34 4.33
CA CYS A 349 5.89 14.59 4.98
C CYS A 349 5.11 14.34 6.27
N SER A 350 5.35 15.23 7.24
CA SER A 350 4.61 15.31 8.51
C SER A 350 3.51 16.35 8.39
N ILE A 351 2.27 16.00 8.76
CA ILE A 351 1.10 16.87 8.67
C ILE A 351 0.52 17.01 10.09
N ASP A 352 0.71 18.18 10.69
CA ASP A 352 0.25 18.44 12.05
C ASP A 352 -1.26 18.73 12.10
N ASN A 353 -1.77 19.51 11.14
CA ASN A 353 -3.19 19.84 11.03
C ASN A 353 -3.92 18.78 10.19
N LEU A 354 -4.64 17.89 10.85
CA LEU A 354 -5.38 16.81 10.20
C LEU A 354 -6.59 17.29 9.37
N ASP A 355 -7.08 18.51 9.60
CA ASP A 355 -8.15 19.10 8.78
C ASP A 355 -7.64 19.50 7.37
N GLU A 356 -6.32 19.57 7.18
CA GLU A 356 -5.67 19.81 5.89
C GLU A 356 -5.09 18.52 5.28
N LEU A 357 -5.36 17.35 5.87
CA LEU A 357 -4.73 16.10 5.49
C LEU A 357 -4.85 15.80 4.00
N ASP A 358 -6.04 15.93 3.43
CA ASP A 358 -6.31 15.61 2.02
C ASP A 358 -5.72 16.62 1.02
N THR A 359 -5.25 17.76 1.51
CA THR A 359 -4.48 18.73 0.73
C THR A 359 -3.10 18.19 0.36
N TYR A 360 -2.50 17.34 1.22
CA TYR A 360 -1.13 16.87 1.07
C TYR A 360 -1.00 15.34 1.00
N PHE A 361 -2.00 14.60 1.48
CA PHE A 361 -1.95 13.15 1.53
C PHE A 361 -3.25 12.52 1.02
N ARG A 362 -3.13 11.66 -0.01
CA ARG A 362 -4.24 10.90 -0.59
C ARG A 362 -3.84 9.45 -0.77
N SER A 363 -4.45 8.56 -0.01
CA SER A 363 -4.13 7.13 0.00
C SER A 363 -4.24 6.49 -1.39
N TYR A 364 -5.23 6.88 -2.19
CA TYR A 364 -5.40 6.36 -3.55
C TYR A 364 -4.28 6.75 -4.53
N MET A 365 -3.50 7.79 -4.25
CA MET A 365 -2.33 8.15 -5.06
C MET A 365 -1.09 7.32 -4.72
N VAL A 366 -0.99 6.83 -3.48
CA VAL A 366 0.20 6.12 -2.99
C VAL A 366 -0.01 4.62 -3.01
N ILE A 367 -1.15 4.16 -2.52
CA ILE A 367 -1.42 2.74 -2.28
C ILE A 367 -2.70 2.20 -2.94
N PRO A 368 -2.97 2.51 -4.23
CA PRO A 368 -4.03 1.81 -4.96
C PRO A 368 -3.77 0.30 -4.98
N THR A 369 -4.66 -0.50 -5.54
CA THR A 369 -4.37 -1.91 -5.81
C THR A 369 -3.15 -2.03 -6.72
N ALA A 370 -2.35 -3.09 -6.61
CA ALA A 370 -1.11 -3.31 -7.36
C ALA A 370 -0.06 -2.16 -7.28
N CYS A 371 -0.21 -1.21 -6.32
CA CYS A 371 0.77 -0.14 -6.13
C CYS A 371 2.19 -0.70 -5.95
N ASN A 372 3.17 0.01 -6.48
CA ASN A 372 4.54 -0.47 -6.45
C ASN A 372 5.58 0.65 -6.42
N ILE A 373 6.76 0.29 -5.95
CA ILE A 373 7.98 1.07 -6.01
C ILE A 373 8.95 0.33 -6.93
N GLN A 374 9.60 1.06 -7.82
CA GLN A 374 10.67 0.54 -8.65
C GLN A 374 11.91 1.44 -8.51
N LEU A 375 13.05 0.84 -8.20
CA LEU A 375 14.36 1.50 -8.26
C LEU A 375 15.10 0.93 -9.46
N ILE A 376 15.43 1.79 -10.41
CA ILE A 376 16.13 1.40 -11.62
C ILE A 376 17.55 1.91 -11.53
N PHE A 377 18.52 1.02 -11.65
CA PHE A 377 19.95 1.30 -11.54
C PHE A 377 20.59 1.34 -12.92
N TYR A 378 21.43 2.34 -13.13
CA TYR A 378 22.11 2.61 -14.38
C TYR A 378 23.63 2.59 -14.16
N ARG A 379 24.34 1.97 -15.08
CA ARG A 379 25.81 1.97 -15.08
C ARG A 379 26.37 2.63 -16.36
N PRO A 380 27.58 3.17 -16.31
CA PRO A 380 28.26 3.61 -17.51
C PRO A 380 28.43 2.47 -18.52
N LYS A 381 28.19 2.74 -19.81
CA LYS A 381 28.49 1.77 -20.89
C LYS A 381 30.00 1.57 -21.09
N LYS A 382 30.81 2.55 -20.71
CA LYS A 382 32.27 2.53 -20.82
C LYS A 382 32.89 3.29 -19.63
N GLY A 383 34.03 2.79 -19.16
CA GLY A 383 34.76 3.44 -18.06
C GLY A 383 34.20 3.20 -16.67
N ASN A 384 34.73 3.93 -15.70
CA ASN A 384 34.36 3.84 -14.28
C ASN A 384 33.67 5.15 -13.86
N GLY A 385 32.39 5.25 -14.12
CA GLY A 385 31.55 6.37 -13.65
C GLY A 385 30.65 5.95 -12.50
N ASP A 386 29.99 6.94 -11.89
CA ASP A 386 29.03 6.69 -10.81
C ASP A 386 27.88 5.79 -11.28
N ILE A 387 27.43 4.89 -10.43
CA ILE A 387 26.14 4.23 -10.60
C ILE A 387 25.04 5.25 -10.32
N LEU A 388 24.05 5.33 -11.21
CA LEU A 388 22.89 6.18 -11.02
C LEU A 388 21.67 5.33 -10.65
N VAL A 389 20.76 5.93 -9.91
CA VAL A 389 19.47 5.33 -9.57
C VAL A 389 18.33 6.30 -9.87
N LYS A 390 17.18 5.76 -10.31
CA LYS A 390 15.93 6.48 -10.49
C LYS A 390 14.84 5.76 -9.72
N ALA A 391 13.98 6.50 -9.00
CA ALA A 391 12.86 5.93 -8.27
C ALA A 391 11.54 6.19 -9.01
N LEU A 392 10.71 5.14 -9.09
CA LEU A 392 9.32 5.24 -9.55
C LEU A 392 8.39 4.85 -8.40
N LEU A 393 7.30 5.61 -8.23
CA LEU A 393 6.14 5.23 -7.42
C LEU A 393 4.94 5.10 -8.35
N ASN A 394 4.30 3.95 -8.37
CA ASN A 394 3.21 3.66 -9.29
C ASN A 394 3.57 4.00 -10.74
N GLU A 395 4.78 3.61 -11.14
CA GLU A 395 5.38 3.82 -12.49
C GLU A 395 5.58 5.29 -12.89
N ASN A 396 5.45 6.25 -11.96
CA ASN A 396 5.78 7.66 -12.17
C ASN A 396 7.09 8.03 -11.47
N GLU A 397 7.94 8.83 -12.12
CA GLU A 397 9.20 9.32 -11.55
C GLU A 397 8.93 10.18 -10.33
N VAL A 398 9.63 9.89 -9.23
CA VAL A 398 9.51 10.61 -7.96
C VAL A 398 10.87 11.05 -7.45
N THR A 399 10.86 12.14 -6.67
CA THR A 399 12.08 12.65 -6.02
C THR A 399 12.52 11.71 -4.91
N MET A 400 13.84 11.68 -4.67
CA MET A 400 14.49 11.04 -3.52
C MET A 400 15.03 12.14 -2.57
N PRO A 401 15.26 11.84 -1.27
CA PRO A 401 15.62 12.84 -0.26
C PRO A 401 17.11 13.27 -0.29
N VAL A 402 17.71 13.28 -1.44
CA VAL A 402 19.06 13.78 -1.69
C VAL A 402 19.07 14.77 -2.85
N GLU A 403 20.02 15.67 -2.88
CA GLU A 403 20.12 16.64 -3.96
C GLU A 403 20.65 15.98 -5.24
N THR A 404 20.18 16.48 -6.38
CA THR A 404 20.68 16.11 -7.70
C THR A 404 20.45 17.24 -8.70
N ASP A 405 21.39 17.42 -9.61
CA ASP A 405 21.28 18.31 -10.77
C ASP A 405 20.75 17.57 -12.02
N MET A 406 20.49 16.26 -11.89
CA MET A 406 20.11 15.37 -13.00
C MET A 406 18.74 14.71 -12.79
N PHE A 407 17.79 15.33 -12.06
CA PHE A 407 16.48 14.71 -11.84
C PHE A 407 15.92 14.13 -13.16
N PRO A 408 15.44 12.89 -13.15
CA PRO A 408 15.11 11.99 -12.01
C PRO A 408 16.25 11.04 -11.61
N TYR A 409 17.47 11.29 -12.01
CA TYR A 409 18.63 10.45 -11.70
C TYR A 409 19.40 10.98 -10.50
N TYR A 410 19.87 10.07 -9.66
CA TYR A 410 20.65 10.34 -8.45
C TYR A 410 21.86 9.45 -8.44
N LYS A 411 22.98 9.91 -7.86
CA LYS A 411 24.13 9.03 -7.62
C LYS A 411 23.76 8.01 -6.54
N TRP A 412 23.97 6.75 -6.83
CA TRP A 412 23.62 5.68 -5.88
C TRP A 412 24.35 5.79 -4.56
N ASN A 413 25.63 6.17 -4.58
CA ASN A 413 26.38 6.33 -3.34
C ASN A 413 25.76 7.39 -2.41
N ASP A 414 25.33 8.53 -2.93
CA ASP A 414 24.72 9.59 -2.12
C ASP A 414 23.38 9.12 -1.50
N VAL A 415 22.57 8.43 -2.31
CA VAL A 415 21.29 7.83 -1.87
C VAL A 415 21.53 6.77 -0.79
N LYS A 416 22.50 5.89 -1.01
CA LYS A 416 22.87 4.84 -0.07
C LYS A 416 23.35 5.41 1.26
N GLU A 417 24.29 6.34 1.24
CA GLU A 417 24.82 7.01 2.45
C GLU A 417 23.69 7.67 3.25
N PHE A 418 22.77 8.35 2.57
CA PHE A 418 21.60 8.94 3.22
C PHE A 418 20.75 7.88 3.95
N TYR A 419 20.41 6.79 3.27
CA TYR A 419 19.54 5.76 3.88
C TYR A 419 20.28 4.96 4.95
N GLU A 420 21.56 4.67 4.81
CA GLU A 420 22.35 4.03 5.87
C GLU A 420 22.45 4.92 7.12
N ALA A 421 22.68 6.22 6.93
CA ALA A 421 22.68 7.19 8.04
C ALA A 421 21.31 7.28 8.71
N LYS A 422 20.22 7.21 7.93
CA LYS A 422 18.86 7.18 8.45
C LYS A 422 18.59 5.91 9.25
N LEU A 423 18.95 4.74 8.74
CA LEU A 423 18.79 3.44 9.43
C LEU A 423 19.51 3.39 10.78
N LYS A 424 20.67 4.06 10.92
CA LYS A 424 21.39 4.19 12.21
C LYS A 424 20.59 4.97 13.26
N LYS A 425 19.63 5.81 12.84
CA LYS A 425 18.74 6.60 13.72
C LYS A 425 17.44 5.87 14.05
N GLN A 426 17.28 4.61 13.65
CA GLN A 426 16.08 3.84 13.95
C GLN A 426 15.76 3.91 15.45
N PRO A 427 14.53 4.29 15.82
CA PRO A 427 14.12 4.33 17.21
C PRO A 427 14.32 2.95 17.87
N ARG A 428 14.90 2.93 19.06
CA ARG A 428 14.92 1.70 19.87
C ARG A 428 13.50 1.36 20.26
N PRO A 429 13.15 0.08 20.47
CA PRO A 429 11.85 -0.28 21.01
C PRO A 429 11.58 0.54 22.25
N LEU A 430 10.36 1.09 22.34
CA LEU A 430 9.96 1.85 23.54
C LEU A 430 10.13 0.99 24.81
N PRO A 431 10.54 1.57 25.97
CA PRO A 431 10.60 0.86 27.23
C PRO A 431 9.26 0.17 27.53
N GLY A 432 9.29 -1.15 27.78
CA GLY A 432 8.08 -1.97 27.94
C GLY A 432 7.69 -2.80 26.72
N MET A 433 8.30 -2.59 25.57
CA MET A 433 8.28 -3.56 24.47
C MET A 433 9.37 -4.60 24.77
N SER A 434 9.00 -5.69 25.42
CA SER A 434 9.88 -6.85 25.53
C SER A 434 10.30 -7.29 24.13
N ALA A 435 11.60 -7.59 23.98
CA ALA A 435 12.08 -8.42 22.89
C ALA A 435 11.10 -9.57 22.63
N PRO A 436 10.96 -10.08 21.37
CA PRO A 436 10.06 -11.19 21.12
C PRO A 436 10.26 -12.21 22.22
N THR A 437 9.21 -12.41 23.02
CA THR A 437 9.20 -13.42 24.06
C THR A 437 9.62 -14.69 23.36
N GLN A 438 10.74 -15.27 23.80
CA GLN A 438 11.08 -16.65 23.46
C GLN A 438 9.77 -17.42 23.35
N GLU A 439 9.65 -18.20 22.27
CA GLU A 439 8.54 -19.12 22.05
C GLU A 439 7.94 -19.53 23.38
N ARG A 440 6.67 -19.21 23.61
CA ARG A 440 5.94 -19.83 24.72
C ARG A 440 6.05 -21.32 24.46
N GLN A 441 6.95 -21.98 25.17
CA GLN A 441 6.97 -23.43 25.19
C GLN A 441 5.55 -23.83 25.59
N ILE A 442 4.81 -24.37 24.63
CA ILE A 442 3.49 -24.92 24.90
C ILE A 442 3.71 -25.93 26.03
N PRO A 443 3.05 -25.79 27.18
CA PRO A 443 3.28 -26.72 28.29
C PRO A 443 3.14 -28.15 27.81
N ALA A 444 4.08 -29.02 28.16
CA ALA A 444 4.08 -30.42 27.71
C ALA A 444 2.74 -31.14 27.98
N ALA A 445 2.02 -30.74 29.03
CA ALA A 445 0.67 -31.19 29.32
C ALA A 445 -0.37 -30.80 28.24
N PHE A 446 -0.23 -29.64 27.58
CA PHE A 446 -1.13 -29.22 26.50
C PHE A 446 -0.85 -29.97 25.18
N LEU A 447 0.42 -30.25 24.88
CA LEU A 447 0.81 -31.12 23.77
C LEU A 447 0.33 -32.56 23.95
N GLN A 448 0.40 -33.12 25.17
CA GLN A 448 -0.16 -34.43 25.47
C GLN A 448 -1.69 -34.48 25.31
N MET A 449 -2.40 -33.43 25.72
CA MET A 449 -3.84 -33.35 25.57
C MET A 449 -4.26 -33.29 24.09
N MET A 450 -3.53 -32.55 23.25
CA MET A 450 -3.76 -32.49 21.79
C MET A 450 -3.49 -33.85 21.11
N GLN A 451 -2.44 -34.56 21.53
CA GLN A 451 -2.14 -35.91 21.03
C GLN A 451 -3.19 -36.96 21.45
N GLN A 452 -3.74 -36.87 22.67
CA GLN A 452 -4.83 -37.75 23.12
C GLN A 452 -6.15 -37.48 22.39
N GLN A 453 -6.47 -36.23 22.05
CA GLN A 453 -7.65 -35.88 21.21
C GLN A 453 -7.53 -36.37 19.77
N GLN A 454 -6.33 -36.37 19.19
CA GLN A 454 -6.10 -36.94 17.86
C GLN A 454 -6.21 -38.45 17.81
N GLN A 455 -5.86 -39.16 18.93
CA GLN A 455 -5.99 -40.62 19.00
C GLN A 455 -7.42 -41.11 19.29
N GLN A 456 -8.34 -40.23 19.70
CA GLN A 456 -9.75 -40.58 19.93
C GLN A 456 -10.66 -40.29 18.72
N SER A 457 -10.10 -39.74 17.63
CA SER A 457 -10.84 -39.39 16.40
C SER A 457 -10.49 -40.33 15.23
N TYR A 458 -9.89 -41.51 15.49
CA TYR A 458 -9.72 -42.59 14.53
C TYR A 458 -10.51 -43.83 14.95
#